data_1069c61839e2d58a2137e3e1b8fd6b04
#
_entry.id   1069c61839e2d58a2137e3e1b8fd6b04
#
_cell.length_a   1.000
_cell.length_b   1.000
_cell.length_c   1.000
_cell.angle_alpha   90.00
_cell.angle_beta   90.00
_cell.angle_gamma   90.00
#
_symmetry.space_group_name_H-M   'P 1'
#
loop_
_entity.id
_entity.type
_entity.pdbx_description
1 polymer ?
#
loop_
_entity_poly.entity_id
_entity_poly.type
_entity_poly.pdbx_seq_one_letter_code
_entity_poly.pdbx_strand_id
1 'polypeptide(L)'
;IMGVPCGDERDHRFARHFNLPITNIIGELYTGQDAVTTKDAVLVNSGFLTGLAMNKAIEVAIQEVEKLGIGVRKVNYKMRDAAFSRQRYWGEPFPITWDDEVATPLPVSELPLELPRVDSYRPGPNAQGPLANITDWVDKKLETNTMPGYAGSSWYFLRFMDPGNEKEFCNRTIADYWNQVDLYVGGTEHAVGHLLYSRMWTKALYDLGLIGYEEPFKRLVNQGMIQGSSRFVYRIKGTQQFVSYGLKAGHDTDPLHVDVNMVDGLELDTEAFKKWKPDYAAATFILEDGKYICG
;
A
#
# COMPACT_ATOMS: atom_id res chain seq x y z
N ILE A 1 21.31 -15.31 -22.44
CA ILE A 1 21.55 -14.59 -21.17
C ILE A 1 22.38 -13.36 -21.53
N MET A 2 21.98 -12.21 -21.06
CA MET A 2 22.71 -10.95 -21.25
C MET A 2 23.15 -10.46 -19.87
N GLY A 3 24.45 -10.13 -19.75
CA GLY A 3 25.03 -9.55 -18.55
C GLY A 3 25.58 -8.17 -18.87
N VAL A 4 25.36 -7.20 -18.01
CA VAL A 4 25.81 -5.81 -18.19
C VAL A 4 26.48 -5.32 -16.90
N PRO A 5 27.62 -5.88 -16.51
CA PRO A 5 28.20 -5.68 -15.18
C PRO A 5 28.63 -4.24 -14.88
N CYS A 6 28.89 -3.39 -15.87
CA CYS A 6 29.17 -1.98 -15.55
C CYS A 6 27.91 -1.15 -15.29
N GLY A 7 26.72 -1.64 -15.68
CA GLY A 7 25.44 -0.96 -15.56
C GLY A 7 24.40 -1.65 -14.64
N ASP A 8 24.68 -2.85 -14.13
CA ASP A 8 23.83 -3.60 -13.22
C ASP A 8 24.61 -4.07 -11.99
N GLU A 9 24.12 -3.74 -10.80
CA GLU A 9 24.81 -4.02 -9.54
C GLU A 9 24.94 -5.52 -9.22
N ARG A 10 24.00 -6.34 -9.64
CA ARG A 10 24.04 -7.80 -9.40
C ARG A 10 25.03 -8.44 -10.34
N ASP A 11 25.00 -8.06 -11.62
CA ASP A 11 25.96 -8.54 -12.61
C ASP A 11 27.39 -8.08 -12.25
N HIS A 12 27.54 -6.84 -11.76
CA HIS A 12 28.82 -6.32 -11.30
C HIS A 12 29.39 -7.13 -10.12
N ARG A 13 28.59 -7.35 -9.08
CA ARG A 13 28.99 -8.16 -7.92
C ARG A 13 29.36 -9.59 -8.33
N PHE A 14 28.58 -10.19 -9.22
CA PHE A 14 28.87 -11.52 -9.76
C PHE A 14 30.20 -11.52 -10.53
N ALA A 15 30.39 -10.58 -11.44
CA ALA A 15 31.61 -10.49 -12.23
C ALA A 15 32.85 -10.28 -11.35
N ARG A 16 32.74 -9.42 -10.33
CA ARG A 16 33.84 -9.19 -9.34
C ARG A 16 34.13 -10.44 -8.52
N HIS A 17 33.10 -11.14 -8.04
CA HIS A 17 33.27 -12.36 -7.23
C HIS A 17 33.99 -13.48 -8.01
N PHE A 18 33.67 -13.64 -9.27
CA PHE A 18 34.26 -14.66 -10.12
C PHE A 18 35.46 -14.18 -10.99
N ASN A 19 35.94 -12.96 -10.72
CA ASN A 19 37.05 -12.36 -11.49
C ASN A 19 36.81 -12.33 -13.00
N LEU A 20 35.56 -12.10 -13.43
CA LEU A 20 35.22 -11.98 -14.84
C LEU A 20 35.55 -10.56 -15.36
N PRO A 21 35.96 -10.44 -16.63
CA PRO A 21 36.23 -9.12 -17.21
C PRO A 21 34.96 -8.28 -17.30
N ILE A 22 35.04 -7.02 -16.96
CA ILE A 22 33.96 -6.04 -17.07
C ILE A 22 34.28 -5.06 -18.19
N THR A 23 33.53 -5.14 -19.28
CA THR A 23 33.64 -4.18 -20.37
C THR A 23 32.93 -2.89 -20.01
N ASN A 24 33.65 -1.79 -20.04
CA ASN A 24 33.06 -0.47 -19.83
C ASN A 24 32.28 -0.04 -21.08
N ILE A 25 30.97 0.10 -20.94
CA ILE A 25 30.06 0.57 -22.00
C ILE A 25 29.47 1.96 -21.75
N ILE A 26 29.79 2.59 -20.62
CA ILE A 26 29.23 3.88 -20.20
C ILE A 26 30.30 4.99 -20.00
N GLY A 27 31.50 4.75 -20.56
CA GLY A 27 32.57 5.74 -20.61
C GLY A 27 33.11 6.15 -19.23
N GLU A 28 33.39 7.43 -19.09
CA GLU A 28 33.99 8.02 -17.87
C GLU A 28 33.15 7.86 -16.61
N LEU A 29 31.86 7.58 -16.74
CA LEU A 29 30.95 7.33 -15.60
C LEU A 29 31.30 6.05 -14.85
N TYR A 30 31.92 5.08 -15.50
CA TYR A 30 32.34 3.83 -14.84
C TYR A 30 33.79 3.90 -14.41
N THR A 31 34.01 3.98 -13.10
CA THR A 31 35.36 4.09 -12.49
C THR A 31 36.00 2.73 -12.22
N GLY A 32 35.28 1.63 -12.43
CA GLY A 32 35.75 0.26 -12.12
C GLY A 32 35.48 -0.19 -10.67
N GLN A 33 34.98 0.66 -9.82
CA GLN A 33 34.69 0.32 -8.41
C GLN A 33 33.30 -0.28 -8.24
N ASP A 34 32.27 0.44 -8.70
CA ASP A 34 30.87 0.06 -8.57
C ASP A 34 30.14 0.19 -9.91
N ALA A 35 29.03 -0.57 -10.05
CA ALA A 35 28.14 -0.41 -11.19
C ALA A 35 27.45 0.96 -11.15
N VAL A 36 27.22 1.54 -12.32
CA VAL A 36 26.52 2.82 -12.46
C VAL A 36 25.23 2.60 -13.25
N THR A 37 24.10 2.67 -12.57
CA THR A 37 22.76 2.32 -13.12
C THR A 37 22.09 3.48 -13.87
N THR A 38 22.82 4.52 -14.24
CA THR A 38 22.29 5.67 -14.98
C THR A 38 21.80 5.28 -16.38
N LYS A 39 20.77 5.98 -16.86
CA LYS A 39 20.28 5.87 -18.24
C LYS A 39 20.69 7.07 -19.12
N ASP A 40 21.47 7.99 -18.56
CA ASP A 40 21.89 9.21 -19.26
C ASP A 40 23.30 9.11 -19.86
N ALA A 41 23.89 7.93 -19.80
CA ALA A 41 25.22 7.69 -20.37
C ALA A 41 25.21 7.69 -21.90
N VAL A 42 26.32 8.12 -22.49
CA VAL A 42 26.65 7.89 -23.91
C VAL A 42 27.40 6.56 -24.01
N LEU A 43 26.93 5.68 -24.85
CA LEU A 43 27.49 4.33 -24.98
C LEU A 43 28.85 4.34 -25.67
N VAL A 44 29.80 3.60 -25.09
CA VAL A 44 31.12 3.29 -25.69
C VAL A 44 31.28 1.76 -25.81
N ASN A 45 32.18 1.26 -26.63
CA ASN A 45 32.44 -0.17 -26.80
C ASN A 45 31.19 -1.03 -27.07
N SER A 46 30.17 -0.48 -27.72
CA SER A 46 28.84 -1.06 -27.90
C SER A 46 28.48 -1.30 -29.39
N GLY A 47 29.48 -1.50 -30.25
CA GLY A 47 29.30 -1.73 -31.69
C GLY A 47 28.51 -0.60 -32.37
N PHE A 48 27.42 -0.93 -33.06
CA PHE A 48 26.57 0.03 -33.78
C PHE A 48 25.82 1.00 -32.86
N LEU A 49 25.80 0.77 -31.55
CA LEU A 49 25.20 1.65 -30.55
C LEU A 49 26.19 2.65 -29.95
N THR A 50 27.50 2.52 -30.26
CA THR A 50 28.52 3.41 -29.73
C THR A 50 28.27 4.85 -30.15
N GLY A 51 28.40 5.81 -29.23
CA GLY A 51 28.13 7.22 -29.46
C GLY A 51 26.67 7.65 -29.29
N LEU A 52 25.75 6.69 -29.06
CA LEU A 52 24.35 7.02 -28.79
C LEU A 52 24.10 7.21 -27.29
N ALA A 53 23.23 8.16 -26.95
CA ALA A 53 22.68 8.22 -25.61
C ALA A 53 21.85 6.95 -25.31
N MET A 54 21.96 6.40 -24.12
CA MET A 54 21.40 5.09 -23.75
C MET A 54 19.90 4.97 -24.04
N ASN A 55 19.11 6.03 -23.78
CA ASN A 55 17.68 6.05 -24.09
C ASN A 55 17.39 5.91 -25.59
N LYS A 56 18.23 6.52 -26.46
CA LYS A 56 18.13 6.36 -27.93
C LYS A 56 18.65 4.99 -28.39
N ALA A 57 19.70 4.51 -27.75
CA ALA A 57 20.30 3.22 -28.08
C ALA A 57 19.32 2.05 -27.90
N ILE A 58 18.43 2.11 -26.88
CA ILE A 58 17.37 1.09 -26.68
C ILE A 58 16.46 1.01 -27.90
N GLU A 59 16.01 2.14 -28.43
CA GLU A 59 15.13 2.19 -29.61
C GLU A 59 15.84 1.64 -30.85
N VAL A 60 17.08 2.05 -31.07
CA VAL A 60 17.90 1.59 -32.22
C VAL A 60 18.18 0.10 -32.11
N ALA A 61 18.47 -0.43 -30.92
CA ALA A 61 18.68 -1.84 -30.69
C ALA A 61 17.42 -2.66 -31.00
N ILE A 62 16.25 -2.20 -30.56
CA ILE A 62 14.98 -2.88 -30.85
C ILE A 62 14.72 -2.91 -32.34
N GLN A 63 14.90 -1.77 -33.04
CA GLN A 63 14.70 -1.72 -34.50
C GLN A 63 15.64 -2.65 -35.27
N GLU A 64 16.90 -2.77 -34.84
CA GLU A 64 17.84 -3.68 -35.48
C GLU A 64 17.50 -5.14 -35.23
N VAL A 65 17.05 -5.48 -34.01
CA VAL A 65 16.56 -6.84 -33.67
C VAL A 65 15.35 -7.22 -34.52
N GLU A 66 14.42 -6.30 -34.73
CA GLU A 66 13.26 -6.49 -35.60
C GLU A 66 13.66 -6.68 -37.08
N LYS A 67 14.56 -5.82 -37.58
CA LYS A 67 15.08 -5.85 -38.92
C LYS A 67 15.81 -7.17 -39.21
N LEU A 68 16.54 -7.71 -38.24
CA LEU A 68 17.20 -9.01 -38.35
C LEU A 68 16.25 -10.20 -38.22
N GLY A 69 14.97 -9.97 -37.87
CA GLY A 69 13.98 -11.01 -37.71
C GLY A 69 14.21 -11.96 -36.51
N ILE A 70 15.04 -11.54 -35.56
CA ILE A 70 15.41 -12.34 -34.37
C ILE A 70 14.61 -11.97 -33.10
N GLY A 71 13.75 -10.96 -33.18
CA GLY A 71 12.85 -10.55 -32.09
C GLY A 71 11.86 -9.49 -32.53
N VAL A 72 10.96 -9.15 -31.65
CA VAL A 72 9.94 -8.11 -31.83
C VAL A 72 9.83 -7.25 -30.59
N ARG A 73 9.48 -5.98 -30.76
CA ARG A 73 9.15 -5.09 -29.63
C ARG A 73 7.98 -5.68 -28.85
N LYS A 74 8.13 -5.76 -27.55
CA LYS A 74 7.06 -6.18 -26.65
C LYS A 74 7.03 -5.32 -25.41
N VAL A 75 5.86 -4.84 -25.03
CA VAL A 75 5.63 -4.19 -23.75
C VAL A 75 5.13 -5.24 -22.77
N ASN A 76 5.92 -5.51 -21.74
CA ASN A 76 5.51 -6.39 -20.66
C ASN A 76 5.17 -5.55 -19.43
N TYR A 77 3.95 -5.72 -18.93
CA TYR A 77 3.57 -5.13 -17.66
C TYR A 77 4.04 -6.04 -16.52
N LYS A 78 4.85 -5.49 -15.63
CA LYS A 78 5.27 -6.21 -14.43
C LYS A 78 4.38 -5.79 -13.28
N MET A 79 3.34 -6.57 -13.03
CA MET A 79 2.48 -6.44 -11.86
C MET A 79 2.79 -7.57 -10.87
N ARG A 80 2.65 -7.28 -9.58
CA ARG A 80 2.62 -8.31 -8.55
C ARG A 80 1.19 -8.83 -8.45
N ASP A 81 1.04 -10.13 -8.26
CA ASP A 81 -0.26 -10.71 -7.95
C ASP A 81 -0.78 -10.12 -6.65
N ALA A 82 -2.07 -9.79 -6.64
CA ALA A 82 -2.76 -9.27 -5.47
C ALA A 82 -3.77 -10.33 -4.99
N ALA A 83 -3.61 -10.76 -3.74
CA ALA A 83 -4.60 -11.64 -3.13
C ALA A 83 -5.84 -10.84 -2.73
N PHE A 84 -7.00 -11.21 -3.29
CA PHE A 84 -8.30 -10.66 -2.91
C PHE A 84 -8.90 -11.44 -1.75
N SER A 85 -8.09 -11.88 -0.79
CA SER A 85 -8.51 -12.62 0.40
C SER A 85 -7.66 -12.23 1.59
N ARG A 86 -8.24 -12.39 2.79
CA ARG A 86 -7.60 -12.12 4.07
C ARG A 86 -7.91 -13.22 5.06
N GLN A 87 -6.92 -13.62 5.83
CA GLN A 87 -7.02 -14.57 6.93
C GLN A 87 -7.58 -13.88 8.17
N ARG A 88 -8.78 -13.33 8.04
CA ARG A 88 -9.49 -12.56 9.09
C ARG A 88 -10.89 -13.08 9.29
N TYR A 89 -11.44 -12.90 10.49
CA TYR A 89 -12.86 -13.15 10.73
C TYR A 89 -13.73 -12.00 10.21
N TRP A 90 -13.38 -10.75 10.59
CA TRP A 90 -14.12 -9.57 10.14
C TRP A 90 -13.81 -9.21 8.69
N GLY A 91 -14.82 -9.28 7.86
CA GLY A 91 -14.81 -9.01 6.42
C GLY A 91 -16.02 -9.66 5.77
N GLU A 92 -16.30 -9.34 4.53
CA GLU A 92 -17.32 -10.02 3.74
C GLU A 92 -16.87 -11.46 3.45
N PRO A 93 -17.66 -12.49 3.81
CA PRO A 93 -17.32 -13.86 3.46
C PRO A 93 -17.48 -14.10 1.96
N PHE A 94 -16.68 -15.01 1.42
CA PHE A 94 -16.84 -15.43 0.03
C PHE A 94 -17.98 -16.43 -0.07
N PRO A 95 -19.01 -16.18 -0.90
CA PRO A 95 -20.12 -17.12 -1.09
C PRO A 95 -19.74 -18.24 -2.07
N ILE A 96 -18.69 -18.99 -1.74
CA ILE A 96 -18.17 -20.10 -2.54
C ILE A 96 -17.86 -21.29 -1.66
N THR A 97 -17.99 -22.48 -2.26
CA THR A 97 -17.48 -23.73 -1.73
C THR A 97 -16.33 -24.24 -2.57
N TRP A 98 -15.49 -25.06 -1.97
CA TRP A 98 -14.37 -25.71 -2.63
C TRP A 98 -14.60 -27.22 -2.76
N ASP A 99 -14.46 -27.73 -3.96
CA ASP A 99 -14.34 -29.16 -4.22
C ASP A 99 -12.96 -29.42 -4.82
N ASP A 100 -12.05 -29.88 -3.97
CA ASP A 100 -10.60 -29.87 -4.22
C ASP A 100 -10.11 -28.44 -4.55
N GLU A 101 -9.69 -28.18 -5.78
CA GLU A 101 -9.21 -26.86 -6.24
C GLU A 101 -10.27 -26.09 -7.05
N VAL A 102 -11.50 -26.61 -7.13
CA VAL A 102 -12.56 -25.99 -7.92
C VAL A 102 -13.51 -25.17 -7.02
N ALA A 103 -13.52 -23.85 -7.24
CA ALA A 103 -14.45 -22.96 -6.57
C ALA A 103 -15.83 -23.00 -7.22
N THR A 104 -16.88 -23.18 -6.42
CA THR A 104 -18.27 -23.20 -6.88
C THR A 104 -19.08 -22.14 -6.10
N PRO A 105 -19.78 -21.21 -6.79
CA PRO A 105 -20.60 -20.23 -6.08
C PRO A 105 -21.79 -20.87 -5.38
N LEU A 106 -22.15 -20.31 -4.23
CA LEU A 106 -23.38 -20.70 -3.53
C LEU A 106 -24.62 -20.33 -4.36
N PRO A 107 -25.69 -21.12 -4.29
CA PRO A 107 -26.95 -20.76 -4.92
C PRO A 107 -27.52 -19.49 -4.28
N VAL A 108 -28.24 -18.68 -5.07
CA VAL A 108 -28.84 -17.42 -4.60
C VAL A 108 -29.75 -17.59 -3.40
N SER A 109 -30.39 -18.75 -3.27
CA SER A 109 -31.26 -19.10 -2.13
C SER A 109 -30.52 -19.21 -0.78
N GLU A 110 -29.20 -19.34 -0.80
CA GLU A 110 -28.35 -19.43 0.40
C GLU A 110 -27.66 -18.08 0.71
N LEU A 111 -28.02 -17.02 0.01
CA LEU A 111 -27.52 -15.68 0.25
C LEU A 111 -28.52 -14.84 1.04
N PRO A 112 -28.06 -13.91 1.89
CA PRO A 112 -26.68 -13.58 2.17
C PRO A 112 -25.97 -14.64 3.01
N LEU A 113 -24.69 -14.92 2.72
CA LEU A 113 -23.84 -15.74 3.58
C LEU A 113 -23.39 -14.92 4.79
N GLU A 114 -23.89 -15.27 5.97
CA GLU A 114 -23.56 -14.57 7.21
C GLU A 114 -22.38 -15.22 7.93
N LEU A 115 -21.54 -14.40 8.56
CA LEU A 115 -20.46 -14.90 9.42
C LEU A 115 -21.05 -15.59 10.67
N PRO A 116 -20.59 -16.79 11.02
CA PRO A 116 -21.06 -17.51 12.21
C PRO A 116 -20.56 -16.82 13.48
N ARG A 117 -21.33 -16.87 14.56
CA ARG A 117 -20.87 -16.37 15.86
C ARG A 117 -19.74 -17.24 16.40
N VAL A 118 -18.70 -16.62 16.92
CA VAL A 118 -17.52 -17.29 17.47
C VAL A 118 -17.13 -16.69 18.82
N ASP A 119 -16.62 -17.54 19.70
CA ASP A 119 -16.14 -17.13 21.02
C ASP A 119 -14.68 -16.63 20.98
N SER A 120 -13.96 -16.92 19.89
CA SER A 120 -12.54 -16.60 19.74
C SER A 120 -12.16 -16.36 18.28
N TYR A 121 -11.29 -15.39 18.06
CA TYR A 121 -10.75 -15.03 16.74
C TYR A 121 -9.33 -15.57 16.52
N ARG A 122 -9.02 -16.74 17.09
CA ARG A 122 -7.69 -17.34 16.93
C ARG A 122 -7.45 -17.76 15.48
N PRO A 123 -6.23 -17.60 14.97
CA PRO A 123 -5.88 -18.11 13.65
C PRO A 123 -6.21 -19.60 13.51
N GLY A 124 -6.61 -19.97 12.31
CA GLY A 124 -6.82 -21.36 11.94
C GLY A 124 -5.50 -22.13 11.74
N PRO A 125 -5.57 -23.43 11.48
CA PRO A 125 -4.41 -24.25 11.16
C PRO A 125 -3.75 -23.76 9.86
N ASN A 126 -2.44 -23.98 9.71
CA ASN A 126 -1.69 -23.67 8.48
C ASN A 126 -1.82 -22.20 8.02
N ALA A 127 -1.84 -21.25 8.97
CA ALA A 127 -2.01 -19.82 8.71
C ALA A 127 -3.34 -19.43 8.03
N GLN A 128 -4.35 -20.25 8.12
CA GLN A 128 -5.72 -19.93 7.68
C GLN A 128 -6.41 -18.95 8.63
N GLY A 129 -7.52 -18.36 8.16
CA GLY A 129 -8.33 -17.46 8.97
C GLY A 129 -9.10 -18.18 10.09
N PRO A 130 -9.70 -17.43 11.04
CA PRO A 130 -10.45 -17.97 12.15
C PRO A 130 -11.63 -18.89 11.75
N LEU A 131 -12.20 -18.69 10.57
CA LEU A 131 -13.31 -19.53 10.04
C LEU A 131 -12.90 -21.00 9.86
N ALA A 132 -11.60 -21.27 9.65
CA ALA A 132 -11.09 -22.64 9.56
C ALA A 132 -11.15 -23.43 10.88
N ASN A 133 -11.45 -22.77 12.00
CA ASN A 133 -11.67 -23.43 13.30
C ASN A 133 -13.14 -23.83 13.53
N ILE A 134 -14.05 -23.51 12.59
CA ILE A 134 -15.48 -23.72 12.76
C ILE A 134 -15.90 -24.96 11.97
N THR A 135 -16.21 -26.03 12.69
CA THR A 135 -16.52 -27.33 12.09
C THR A 135 -17.62 -27.24 11.04
N ASP A 136 -18.78 -26.64 11.38
CA ASP A 136 -19.90 -26.49 10.43
C ASP A 136 -19.55 -25.71 9.17
N TRP A 137 -18.60 -24.76 9.26
CA TRP A 137 -18.13 -23.98 8.13
C TRP A 137 -17.24 -24.81 7.20
N VAL A 138 -16.31 -25.55 7.80
CA VAL A 138 -15.38 -26.42 7.09
C VAL A 138 -16.08 -27.63 6.48
N ASP A 139 -17.04 -28.23 7.20
CA ASP A 139 -17.81 -29.37 6.70
C ASP A 139 -18.65 -29.02 5.47
N LYS A 140 -19.11 -27.78 5.37
CA LYS A 140 -19.77 -27.24 4.17
C LYS A 140 -18.78 -26.87 3.05
N LYS A 141 -17.48 -27.07 3.26
CA LYS A 141 -16.41 -26.71 2.31
C LYS A 141 -16.39 -25.21 1.94
N LEU A 142 -16.91 -24.33 2.79
CA LEU A 142 -16.93 -22.88 2.56
C LEU A 142 -15.52 -22.30 2.62
N GLU A 143 -15.29 -21.23 1.82
CA GLU A 143 -14.05 -20.48 1.88
C GLU A 143 -13.80 -19.92 3.28
N THR A 144 -12.63 -20.18 3.84
CA THR A 144 -12.26 -19.79 5.21
C THR A 144 -11.63 -18.42 5.33
N ASN A 145 -11.28 -17.80 4.22
CA ASN A 145 -10.84 -16.41 4.15
C ASN A 145 -12.05 -15.49 4.00
N THR A 146 -11.84 -14.22 4.32
CA THR A 146 -12.79 -13.14 4.03
C THR A 146 -12.23 -12.21 2.97
N MET A 147 -13.08 -11.42 2.32
CA MET A 147 -12.67 -10.39 1.38
C MET A 147 -11.86 -9.30 2.10
N PRO A 148 -11.03 -8.50 1.40
CA PRO A 148 -10.38 -7.34 1.97
C PRO A 148 -11.39 -6.36 2.58
N GLY A 149 -11.00 -5.65 3.64
CA GLY A 149 -11.89 -4.72 4.34
C GLY A 149 -12.47 -3.59 3.49
N TYR A 150 -11.91 -3.35 2.29
CA TYR A 150 -12.43 -2.39 1.32
C TYR A 150 -13.34 -3.01 0.25
N ALA A 151 -13.65 -4.30 0.30
CA ALA A 151 -14.46 -4.96 -0.73
C ALA A 151 -15.85 -4.33 -0.85
N GLY A 152 -16.59 -4.23 0.24
CA GLY A 152 -17.91 -3.61 0.25
C GLY A 152 -17.88 -2.11 -0.04
N SER A 153 -16.96 -1.37 0.56
CA SER A 153 -16.84 0.07 0.34
C SER A 153 -16.33 0.46 -1.05
N SER A 154 -15.84 -0.49 -1.82
CA SER A 154 -15.30 -0.24 -3.16
C SER A 154 -16.35 0.11 -4.20
N TRP A 155 -17.59 -0.21 -3.97
CA TRP A 155 -18.71 0.03 -4.88
C TRP A 155 -19.85 0.85 -4.24
N TYR A 156 -19.65 1.43 -3.06
CA TYR A 156 -20.68 2.15 -2.30
C TYR A 156 -21.36 3.26 -3.10
N PHE A 157 -20.60 3.95 -3.98
CA PHE A 157 -21.14 5.03 -4.82
C PHE A 157 -22.21 4.53 -5.79
N LEU A 158 -22.13 3.30 -6.28
CA LEU A 158 -23.18 2.68 -7.08
C LEU A 158 -24.44 2.45 -6.24
N ARG A 159 -24.29 1.94 -5.03
CA ARG A 159 -25.42 1.73 -4.12
C ARG A 159 -26.09 3.04 -3.73
N PHE A 160 -25.35 4.13 -3.61
CA PHE A 160 -25.88 5.47 -3.32
C PHE A 160 -26.77 6.02 -4.44
N MET A 161 -26.59 5.58 -5.68
CA MET A 161 -27.43 5.97 -6.80
C MET A 161 -28.84 5.36 -6.69
N ASP A 162 -28.97 4.20 -6.07
CA ASP A 162 -30.23 3.45 -5.96
C ASP A 162 -30.37 2.74 -4.60
N PRO A 163 -30.43 3.50 -3.49
CA PRO A 163 -30.32 2.95 -2.14
C PRO A 163 -31.50 2.10 -1.69
N GLY A 164 -32.68 2.31 -2.29
CA GLY A 164 -33.89 1.56 -1.97
C GLY A 164 -34.09 0.28 -2.79
N ASN A 165 -33.17 -0.09 -3.65
CA ASN A 165 -33.29 -1.27 -4.49
C ASN A 165 -32.99 -2.55 -3.67
N GLU A 166 -33.99 -3.40 -3.49
CA GLU A 166 -33.87 -4.67 -2.77
C GLU A 166 -33.53 -5.87 -3.69
N LYS A 167 -33.53 -5.66 -5.00
CA LYS A 167 -33.36 -6.74 -5.99
C LYS A 167 -31.96 -6.78 -6.60
N GLU A 168 -31.35 -5.62 -6.77
CA GLU A 168 -30.06 -5.44 -7.44
C GLU A 168 -29.19 -4.50 -6.63
N PHE A 169 -27.87 -4.54 -6.86
CA PHE A 169 -26.95 -3.57 -6.24
C PHE A 169 -27.22 -2.12 -6.68
N CYS A 170 -27.70 -1.94 -7.92
CA CYS A 170 -28.14 -0.69 -8.51
C CYS A 170 -28.86 -0.99 -9.83
N ASN A 171 -29.94 -0.34 -10.12
CA ASN A 171 -30.62 -0.48 -11.41
C ASN A 171 -29.75 0.08 -12.53
N ARG A 172 -29.60 -0.68 -13.63
CA ARG A 172 -28.76 -0.33 -14.77
C ARG A 172 -29.09 1.05 -15.36
N THR A 173 -30.36 1.39 -15.52
CA THR A 173 -30.77 2.68 -16.07
C THR A 173 -30.40 3.84 -15.17
N ILE A 174 -30.52 3.64 -13.84
CA ILE A 174 -30.12 4.64 -12.84
C ILE A 174 -28.59 4.79 -12.82
N ALA A 175 -27.85 3.67 -12.85
CA ALA A 175 -26.39 3.70 -12.91
C ALA A 175 -25.88 4.43 -14.16
N ASP A 176 -26.48 4.17 -15.33
CA ASP A 176 -26.10 4.82 -16.59
C ASP A 176 -26.49 6.29 -16.64
N TYR A 177 -27.61 6.67 -15.99
CA TYR A 177 -28.02 8.08 -15.89
C TYR A 177 -27.03 8.92 -15.08
N TRP A 178 -26.67 8.47 -13.87
CA TRP A 178 -25.69 9.16 -13.03
C TRP A 178 -24.26 9.00 -13.55
N ASN A 179 -23.96 7.84 -14.13
CA ASN A 179 -22.67 7.52 -14.74
C ASN A 179 -21.51 7.63 -13.72
N GLN A 180 -20.31 7.91 -14.20
CA GLN A 180 -19.11 8.09 -13.38
C GLN A 180 -19.27 9.26 -12.40
N VAL A 181 -18.69 9.12 -11.23
CA VAL A 181 -18.59 10.23 -10.26
C VAL A 181 -17.76 11.37 -10.87
N ASP A 182 -18.30 12.58 -10.94
CA ASP A 182 -17.66 13.72 -11.61
C ASP A 182 -16.38 14.18 -10.90
N LEU A 183 -16.41 14.24 -9.57
CA LEU A 183 -15.30 14.66 -8.74
C LEU A 183 -15.21 13.76 -7.50
N TYR A 184 -14.06 13.10 -7.34
CA TYR A 184 -13.76 12.25 -6.20
C TYR A 184 -12.57 12.81 -5.42
N VAL A 185 -12.78 13.10 -4.14
CA VAL A 185 -11.77 13.73 -3.27
C VAL A 185 -11.38 12.76 -2.18
N GLY A 186 -10.07 12.53 -2.01
CA GLY A 186 -9.58 11.61 -1.01
C GLY A 186 -8.06 11.59 -0.89
N GLY A 187 -7.56 11.20 0.27
CA GLY A 187 -6.12 11.14 0.56
C GLY A 187 -5.38 10.01 -0.16
N THR A 188 -4.07 10.12 -0.19
CA THR A 188 -3.15 9.13 -0.81
C THR A 188 -3.22 7.75 -0.17
N GLU A 189 -3.61 7.66 1.10
CA GLU A 189 -3.78 6.40 1.84
C GLU A 189 -4.81 5.46 1.21
N HIS A 190 -5.72 6.00 0.41
CA HIS A 190 -6.77 5.23 -0.28
C HIS A 190 -6.35 4.74 -1.68
N ALA A 191 -5.16 5.09 -2.16
CA ALA A 191 -4.73 4.76 -3.52
C ALA A 191 -4.74 3.25 -3.80
N VAL A 192 -4.23 2.44 -2.87
CA VAL A 192 -4.17 0.97 -3.00
C VAL A 192 -5.42 0.32 -2.43
N GLY A 193 -5.84 0.68 -1.22
CA GLY A 193 -6.92 0.00 -0.52
C GLY A 193 -8.28 0.20 -1.16
N HIS A 194 -8.68 1.42 -1.44
CA HIS A 194 -10.02 1.76 -1.93
C HIS A 194 -10.06 1.98 -3.45
N LEU A 195 -9.17 2.80 -4.01
CA LEU A 195 -9.27 3.21 -5.40
C LEU A 195 -9.00 2.08 -6.39
N LEU A 196 -8.02 1.21 -6.11
CA LEU A 196 -7.79 0.03 -6.96
C LEU A 196 -8.97 -0.94 -6.94
N TYR A 197 -9.55 -1.20 -5.77
CA TYR A 197 -10.73 -2.07 -5.68
C TYR A 197 -11.96 -1.43 -6.33
N SER A 198 -12.17 -0.12 -6.20
CA SER A 198 -13.26 0.58 -6.91
C SER A 198 -13.14 0.43 -8.42
N ARG A 199 -11.92 0.54 -8.96
CA ARG A 199 -11.66 0.31 -10.39
C ARG A 199 -11.87 -1.16 -10.78
N MET A 200 -11.38 -2.10 -9.97
CA MET A 200 -11.57 -3.54 -10.20
C MET A 200 -13.07 -3.90 -10.29
N TRP A 201 -13.85 -3.46 -9.30
CA TRP A 201 -15.30 -3.70 -9.29
C TRP A 201 -16.01 -3.04 -10.47
N THR A 202 -15.69 -1.78 -10.76
CA THR A 202 -16.29 -1.08 -11.90
C THR A 202 -16.00 -1.78 -13.21
N LYS A 203 -14.75 -2.20 -13.45
CA LYS A 203 -14.38 -2.94 -14.67
C LYS A 203 -15.07 -4.32 -14.74
N ALA A 204 -15.12 -5.05 -13.64
CA ALA A 204 -15.82 -6.34 -13.60
C ALA A 204 -17.33 -6.19 -13.87
N LEU A 205 -17.97 -5.21 -13.26
CA LEU A 205 -19.40 -4.93 -13.48
C LEU A 205 -19.67 -4.47 -14.93
N TYR A 206 -18.77 -3.70 -15.53
CA TYR A 206 -18.83 -3.31 -16.93
C TYR A 206 -18.69 -4.53 -17.85
N ASP A 207 -17.71 -5.39 -17.64
CA ASP A 207 -17.51 -6.62 -18.42
C ASP A 207 -18.70 -7.58 -18.33
N LEU A 208 -19.39 -7.60 -17.19
CA LEU A 208 -20.63 -8.34 -16.97
C LEU A 208 -21.88 -7.64 -17.58
N GLY A 209 -21.72 -6.45 -18.15
CA GLY A 209 -22.82 -5.68 -18.73
C GLY A 209 -23.77 -5.06 -17.72
N LEU A 210 -23.38 -4.98 -16.44
CA LEU A 210 -24.23 -4.47 -15.35
C LEU A 210 -24.20 -2.94 -15.20
N ILE A 211 -23.17 -2.29 -15.71
CA ILE A 211 -23.04 -0.82 -15.82
C ILE A 211 -22.48 -0.43 -17.18
N GLY A 212 -22.61 0.84 -17.58
CA GLY A 212 -22.28 1.34 -18.93
C GLY A 212 -20.90 2.02 -19.04
N TYR A 213 -20.07 1.97 -18.02
CA TYR A 213 -18.78 2.67 -18.00
C TYR A 213 -17.69 1.83 -17.30
N GLU A 214 -16.44 2.03 -17.73
CA GLU A 214 -15.28 1.23 -17.31
C GLU A 214 -14.52 1.81 -16.12
N GLU A 215 -14.64 3.10 -15.85
CA GLU A 215 -13.90 3.78 -14.78
C GLU A 215 -14.89 4.46 -13.82
N PRO A 216 -14.67 4.37 -12.49
CA PRO A 216 -15.63 4.87 -11.52
C PRO A 216 -15.66 6.40 -11.40
N PHE A 217 -14.53 7.07 -11.63
CA PHE A 217 -14.35 8.48 -11.35
C PHE A 217 -13.82 9.23 -12.58
N LYS A 218 -14.43 10.37 -12.94
CA LYS A 218 -13.95 11.24 -14.01
C LYS A 218 -12.72 12.04 -13.60
N ARG A 219 -12.70 12.49 -12.35
CA ARG A 219 -11.63 13.30 -11.80
C ARG A 219 -11.36 12.93 -10.34
N LEU A 220 -10.11 12.59 -10.03
CA LEU A 220 -9.63 12.39 -8.67
C LEU A 220 -8.84 13.63 -8.22
N VAL A 221 -9.16 14.15 -7.04
CA VAL A 221 -8.37 15.18 -6.36
C VAL A 221 -7.81 14.59 -5.08
N ASN A 222 -6.49 14.47 -5.02
CA ASN A 222 -5.79 14.10 -3.82
C ASN A 222 -5.29 15.38 -3.14
N GLN A 223 -5.89 15.70 -1.99
CA GLN A 223 -5.55 16.92 -1.26
C GLN A 223 -4.24 16.82 -0.45
N GLY A 224 -3.55 15.67 -0.49
CA GLY A 224 -2.43 15.37 0.38
C GLY A 224 -2.87 14.89 1.76
N MET A 225 -1.88 14.72 2.64
CA MET A 225 -2.13 14.26 4.01
C MET A 225 -2.54 15.44 4.89
N ILE A 226 -3.58 15.24 5.70
CA ILE A 226 -3.94 16.19 6.75
C ILE A 226 -2.83 16.13 7.80
N GLN A 227 -2.25 17.29 8.10
CA GLN A 227 -1.22 17.42 9.11
C GLN A 227 -1.81 18.08 10.35
N GLY A 228 -1.44 17.55 11.50
CA GLY A 228 -1.71 18.13 12.81
C GLY A 228 -0.40 18.48 13.51
N SER A 229 -0.41 19.52 14.30
CA SER A 229 0.73 19.79 15.18
C SER A 229 0.86 18.69 16.22
N SER A 230 2.03 18.07 16.29
CA SER A 230 2.40 17.18 17.39
C SER A 230 3.31 17.92 18.35
N ARG A 231 3.20 17.61 19.64
CA ARG A 231 4.12 18.07 20.67
C ARG A 231 4.59 16.89 21.49
N PHE A 232 5.85 16.92 21.89
CA PHE A 232 6.47 15.87 22.66
C PHE A 232 7.02 16.38 23.97
N VAL A 233 6.76 15.64 25.04
CA VAL A 233 7.48 15.75 26.30
C VAL A 233 8.48 14.62 26.41
N TYR A 234 9.59 14.84 27.08
CA TYR A 234 10.69 13.89 27.18
C TYR A 234 10.83 13.39 28.62
N ARG A 235 10.39 12.15 28.84
CA ARG A 235 10.51 11.49 30.13
C ARG A 235 11.88 10.84 30.26
N ILE A 236 12.59 11.11 31.35
CA ILE A 236 13.82 10.39 31.67
C ILE A 236 13.46 8.95 31.98
N LYS A 237 14.10 8.01 31.29
CA LYS A 237 13.78 6.58 31.38
C LYS A 237 13.81 6.07 32.82
N GLY A 238 12.81 5.28 33.17
CA GLY A 238 12.68 4.67 34.49
C GLY A 238 12.27 5.64 35.60
N THR A 239 11.89 6.89 35.29
CA THR A 239 11.51 7.91 36.25
C THR A 239 10.16 8.57 35.93
N GLN A 240 9.69 9.44 36.82
CA GLN A 240 8.56 10.35 36.59
C GLN A 240 9.04 11.79 36.35
N GLN A 241 10.30 11.95 35.94
CA GLN A 241 10.88 13.26 35.66
C GLN A 241 10.91 13.50 34.15
N PHE A 242 10.50 14.70 33.78
CA PHE A 242 10.45 15.18 32.40
C PHE A 242 11.46 16.32 32.21
N VAL A 243 12.20 16.29 31.10
CA VAL A 243 13.20 17.30 30.78
C VAL A 243 12.80 18.08 29.55
N SER A 244 12.95 19.41 29.61
CA SER A 244 12.72 20.32 28.46
C SER A 244 13.55 19.92 27.26
N TYR A 245 13.03 20.19 26.04
CA TYR A 245 13.62 19.81 24.77
C TYR A 245 15.09 20.22 24.62
N GLY A 246 15.44 21.46 24.97
CA GLY A 246 16.79 21.99 24.85
C GLY A 246 17.79 21.32 25.81
N LEU A 247 17.32 20.74 26.91
CA LEU A 247 18.15 20.11 27.95
C LEU A 247 18.25 18.58 27.80
N LYS A 248 17.52 17.98 26.86
CA LYS A 248 17.41 16.51 26.74
C LYS A 248 18.71 15.80 26.37
N ALA A 249 19.69 16.48 25.75
CA ALA A 249 20.91 15.85 25.26
C ALA A 249 21.78 15.21 26.37
N GLY A 250 21.57 15.60 27.63
CA GLY A 250 22.25 15.01 28.79
C GLY A 250 21.53 13.84 29.45
N HIS A 251 20.41 13.38 28.90
CA HIS A 251 19.53 12.38 29.51
C HIS A 251 19.12 11.30 28.52
N ASP A 252 18.98 10.06 28.99
CA ASP A 252 18.34 8.99 28.21
C ASP A 252 16.81 9.12 28.38
N THR A 253 16.12 9.51 27.32
CA THR A 253 14.71 9.92 27.37
C THR A 253 13.82 9.14 26.42
N ASP A 254 12.56 8.96 26.83
CA ASP A 254 11.47 8.48 25.97
C ASP A 254 10.62 9.69 25.54
N PRO A 255 10.45 9.95 24.22
CA PRO A 255 9.52 10.96 23.73
C PRO A 255 8.08 10.45 23.88
N LEU A 256 7.22 11.26 24.51
CA LEU A 256 5.80 10.95 24.68
C LEU A 256 4.98 12.07 24.08
N HIS A 257 3.95 11.71 23.31
CA HIS A 257 2.98 12.70 22.81
C HIS A 257 2.24 13.36 23.96
N VAL A 258 2.03 14.64 23.84
CA VAL A 258 1.20 15.44 24.77
C VAL A 258 0.01 16.05 24.02
N ASP A 259 -1.11 16.21 24.69
CA ASP A 259 -2.27 16.91 24.14
C ASP A 259 -1.91 18.38 23.86
N VAL A 260 -2.06 18.79 22.62
CA VAL A 260 -1.71 20.14 22.15
C VAL A 260 -2.51 21.26 22.86
N ASN A 261 -3.67 20.93 23.44
CA ASN A 261 -4.46 21.88 24.22
C ASN A 261 -3.79 22.30 25.55
N MET A 262 -2.76 21.56 25.99
CA MET A 262 -1.94 21.88 27.14
C MET A 262 -0.64 22.61 26.78
N VAL A 263 -0.47 22.99 25.50
CA VAL A 263 0.78 23.58 25.02
C VAL A 263 0.47 24.89 24.30
N ASP A 264 1.03 25.99 24.79
CA ASP A 264 1.00 27.27 24.12
C ASP A 264 2.32 27.50 23.35
N GLY A 265 2.21 27.46 22.00
CA GLY A 265 3.40 27.44 21.14
C GLY A 265 4.25 26.18 21.38
N LEU A 266 5.29 26.30 22.18
CA LEU A 266 6.15 25.19 22.63
C LEU A 266 6.14 25.02 24.15
N GLU A 267 5.51 25.90 24.89
CA GLU A 267 5.47 25.90 26.36
C GLU A 267 4.36 24.96 26.85
N LEU A 268 4.70 24.01 27.71
CA LEU A 268 3.75 23.10 28.34
C LEU A 268 3.16 23.71 29.62
N ASP A 269 1.85 23.65 29.76
CA ASP A 269 1.19 23.79 31.06
C ASP A 269 1.43 22.56 31.92
N THR A 270 2.44 22.63 32.79
CA THR A 270 2.86 21.50 33.62
C THR A 270 1.81 21.10 34.67
N GLU A 271 0.94 22.01 35.08
CA GLU A 271 -0.13 21.68 36.03
C GLU A 271 -1.31 21.00 35.34
N ALA A 272 -1.66 21.42 34.12
CA ALA A 272 -2.61 20.70 33.28
C ALA A 272 -2.11 19.31 32.97
N PHE A 273 -0.80 19.15 32.65
CA PHE A 273 -0.18 17.85 32.37
C PHE A 273 -0.27 16.87 33.54
N LYS A 274 0.01 17.32 34.77
CA LYS A 274 -0.14 16.49 35.98
C LYS A 274 -1.56 15.98 36.20
N LYS A 275 -2.55 16.76 35.77
CA LYS A 275 -3.98 16.44 35.91
C LYS A 275 -4.50 15.59 34.75
N TRP A 276 -3.79 15.53 33.62
CA TRP A 276 -4.25 14.88 32.40
C TRP A 276 -4.42 13.36 32.56
N LYS A 277 -3.44 12.72 33.22
CA LYS A 277 -3.49 11.28 33.47
C LYS A 277 -3.03 10.98 34.90
N PRO A 278 -3.65 10.01 35.59
CA PRO A 278 -3.23 9.61 36.95
C PRO A 278 -1.74 9.28 37.06
N ASP A 279 -1.18 8.68 36.04
CA ASP A 279 0.24 8.29 35.98
C ASP A 279 1.19 9.49 36.01
N TYR A 280 0.72 10.68 35.69
CA TYR A 280 1.54 11.89 35.66
C TYR A 280 1.31 12.82 36.86
N ALA A 281 0.46 12.43 37.80
CA ALA A 281 0.18 13.25 39.00
C ALA A 281 1.42 13.59 39.82
N ALA A 282 2.41 12.68 39.84
CA ALA A 282 3.69 12.86 40.50
C ALA A 282 4.81 13.38 39.60
N ALA A 283 4.49 13.84 38.39
CA ALA A 283 5.50 14.29 37.42
C ALA A 283 6.28 15.51 37.96
N THR A 284 7.60 15.45 37.77
CA THR A 284 8.51 16.56 38.04
C THR A 284 9.17 17.01 36.73
N PHE A 285 9.62 18.27 36.68
CA PHE A 285 10.09 18.89 35.46
C PHE A 285 11.46 19.53 35.63
N ILE A 286 12.37 19.26 34.69
CA ILE A 286 13.60 20.01 34.49
C ILE A 286 13.27 21.11 33.46
N LEU A 287 13.25 22.34 33.91
CA LEU A 287 12.80 23.50 33.16
C LEU A 287 14.00 24.20 32.48
N GLU A 288 13.74 24.77 31.32
CA GLU A 288 14.62 25.65 30.59
C GLU A 288 14.11 27.08 30.79
N ASP A 289 14.91 27.93 31.37
CA ASP A 289 14.56 29.33 31.74
C ASP A 289 13.21 29.45 32.49
N GLY A 290 12.95 28.53 33.41
CA GLY A 290 11.75 28.48 34.21
C GLY A 290 10.50 27.95 33.53
N LYS A 291 10.59 27.47 32.29
CA LYS A 291 9.51 26.94 31.47
C LYS A 291 9.80 25.53 31.00
N TYR A 292 8.78 24.73 30.78
CA TYR A 292 8.93 23.44 30.10
C TYR A 292 8.70 23.62 28.61
N ILE A 293 9.72 23.36 27.82
CA ILE A 293 9.65 23.46 26.35
C ILE A 293 9.49 22.08 25.73
N CYS A 294 8.42 21.89 24.96
CA CYS A 294 8.13 20.70 24.18
C CYS A 294 8.99 20.61 22.89
N GLY A 295 9.10 19.42 22.33
CA GLY A 295 9.69 19.21 21.01
C GLY A 295 8.64 19.07 19.92
#